data_45e8af5f1569892f9760209eb6713f58
#
_entry.id   45e8af5f1569892f9760209eb6713f58
#
_cell.length_a   1.000
_cell.length_b   1.000
_cell.length_c   1.000
_cell.angle_alpha   90.00
_cell.angle_beta   90.00
_cell.angle_gamma   90.00
#
_symmetry.space_group_name_H-M   'P 1'
#
loop_
_entity.id
_entity.type
_entity.pdbx_description
1 polymer ?
#
loop_
_entity_poly.entity_id
_entity_poly.type
_entity_poly.pdbx_seq_one_letter_code
_entity_poly.pdbx_strand_id
1 'polypeptide(L)'
;MAPHLIDRPQLPDGYGISEDGPYLDWEEVESRLVESTEYWLASTRPDGRPHVVPRWGVWIDDRFWYDGSPMTRHAMNVEENPACALHLESGTKATIVEGRSRRSDPIGGELGERLAAEYGRKYRELGYAPTPDAWSDELAGGMRVIVPEKAIAWSEFPTDLTRFTLA
;
A
#
# COMPACT_ATOMS: atom_id res chain seq x y z
N MET A 1 11.40 3.20 5.37
CA MET A 1 12.21 4.38 4.85
C MET A 1 11.64 5.64 5.47
N ALA A 2 12.47 6.53 6.04
CA ALA A 2 11.96 7.80 6.52
C ALA A 2 11.54 8.69 5.33
N PRO A 3 10.42 9.43 5.44
CA PRO A 3 10.03 10.40 4.42
C PRO A 3 11.12 11.45 4.16
N HIS A 4 11.30 11.88 2.91
CA HIS A 4 12.23 12.96 2.58
C HIS A 4 11.65 14.33 2.91
N LEU A 5 10.32 14.45 2.82
CA LEU A 5 9.58 15.68 3.08
C LEU A 5 8.26 15.33 3.76
N ILE A 6 7.93 16.13 4.77
CA ILE A 6 6.64 16.11 5.45
C ILE A 6 6.04 17.48 5.30
N ASP A 7 4.89 17.59 4.68
CA ASP A 7 4.19 18.84 4.46
C ASP A 7 2.65 18.65 4.46
N ARG A 8 1.92 19.68 4.06
CA ARG A 8 0.47 19.63 3.91
C ARG A 8 0.07 19.68 2.44
N PRO A 9 -0.90 18.86 2.01
CA PRO A 9 -1.56 19.08 0.74
C PRO A 9 -2.19 20.48 0.69
N GLN A 10 -2.12 21.15 -0.46
CA GLN A 10 -2.88 22.38 -0.66
C GLN A 10 -4.36 22.03 -0.75
N LEU A 11 -5.16 22.63 0.10
CA LEU A 11 -6.61 22.59 0.02
C LEU A 11 -7.15 23.97 -0.37
N PRO A 12 -8.35 24.03 -0.99
CA PRO A 12 -9.00 25.30 -1.28
C PRO A 12 -9.27 26.12 -0.02
N ASP A 13 -9.40 27.43 -0.17
CA ASP A 13 -9.79 28.34 0.90
C ASP A 13 -11.08 27.86 1.58
N GLY A 14 -11.13 27.97 2.91
CA GLY A 14 -12.32 27.60 3.70
C GLY A 14 -12.31 26.18 4.26
N TYR A 15 -11.32 25.35 3.94
CA TYR A 15 -11.17 24.02 4.57
C TYR A 15 -10.63 24.06 6.01
N GLY A 16 -10.24 25.23 6.50
CA GLY A 16 -9.85 25.41 7.91
C GLY A 16 -8.53 24.75 8.31
N ILE A 17 -7.63 24.53 7.36
CA ILE A 17 -6.28 24.07 7.68
C ILE A 17 -5.54 25.14 8.47
N SER A 18 -5.03 24.78 9.62
CA SER A 18 -4.03 25.59 10.31
C SER A 18 -2.64 25.26 9.76
N GLU A 19 -1.91 26.26 9.29
CA GLU A 19 -0.50 26.05 8.87
C GLU A 19 0.37 25.59 10.05
N ASP A 20 -0.01 25.96 11.27
CA ASP A 20 0.68 25.62 12.52
C ASP A 20 0.13 24.33 13.18
N GLY A 21 -0.77 23.60 12.55
CA GLY A 21 -1.33 22.35 13.08
C GLY A 21 -0.27 21.23 13.17
N PRO A 22 -0.49 20.20 14.00
CA PRO A 22 0.43 19.07 14.12
C PRO A 22 0.51 18.29 12.81
N TYR A 23 1.67 17.71 12.52
CA TYR A 23 1.82 16.66 11.53
C TYR A 23 1.71 15.30 12.24
N LEU A 24 1.25 14.29 11.50
CA LEU A 24 1.35 12.90 11.94
C LEU A 24 2.81 12.43 11.85
N ASP A 25 3.20 11.56 12.76
CA ASP A 25 4.47 10.85 12.67
C ASP A 25 4.38 9.73 11.65
N TRP A 26 5.43 9.54 10.85
CA TRP A 26 5.48 8.47 9.86
C TRP A 26 5.37 7.07 10.51
N GLU A 27 6.01 6.86 11.64
CA GLU A 27 5.96 5.59 12.37
C GLU A 27 4.52 5.20 12.76
N GLU A 28 3.69 6.17 13.14
CA GLU A 28 2.26 5.94 13.40
C GLU A 28 1.52 5.52 12.12
N VAL A 29 1.76 6.23 11.01
CA VAL A 29 1.11 5.94 9.72
C VAL A 29 1.58 4.59 9.18
N GLU A 30 2.86 4.29 9.28
CA GLU A 30 3.42 2.99 8.87
C GLU A 30 2.88 1.84 9.72
N SER A 31 2.72 2.04 11.04
CA SER A 31 2.09 1.06 11.91
C SER A 31 0.67 0.69 11.45
N ARG A 32 -0.12 1.66 10.98
CA ARG A 32 -1.44 1.40 10.39
C ARG A 32 -1.34 0.51 9.14
N LEU A 33 -0.34 0.75 8.30
CA LEU A 33 -0.06 -0.06 7.11
C LEU A 33 0.39 -1.48 7.47
N VAL A 34 1.21 -1.63 8.49
CA VAL A 34 1.68 -2.94 8.98
C VAL A 34 0.53 -3.75 9.59
N GLU A 35 -0.30 -3.14 10.43
CA GLU A 35 -1.33 -3.87 11.18
C GLU A 35 -2.62 -4.14 10.38
N SER A 36 -2.89 -3.39 9.32
CA SER A 36 -4.09 -3.62 8.53
C SER A 36 -4.10 -5.01 7.89
N THR A 37 -5.26 -5.64 7.86
CA THR A 37 -5.52 -6.90 7.15
C THR A 37 -6.21 -6.69 5.81
N GLU A 38 -6.75 -5.50 5.58
CA GLU A 38 -7.53 -5.17 4.38
C GLU A 38 -7.02 -3.86 3.77
N TYR A 39 -6.77 -3.92 2.47
CA TYR A 39 -6.25 -2.81 1.70
C TYR A 39 -7.08 -2.66 0.43
N TRP A 40 -7.39 -1.45 0.05
CA TRP A 40 -8.08 -1.16 -1.19
C TRP A 40 -7.09 -0.68 -2.24
N LEU A 41 -6.97 -1.43 -3.33
CA LEU A 41 -6.10 -1.08 -4.45
C LEU A 41 -6.91 -0.41 -5.55
N ALA A 42 -6.58 0.84 -5.83
CA ALA A 42 -7.09 1.59 -6.97
C ALA A 42 -6.11 1.54 -8.14
N SER A 43 -6.61 1.26 -9.32
CA SER A 43 -5.86 1.22 -10.59
C SER A 43 -6.70 1.79 -11.72
N THR A 44 -6.07 2.10 -12.86
CA THR A 44 -6.76 2.67 -14.02
C THR A 44 -6.84 1.66 -15.14
N ARG A 45 -8.04 1.45 -15.70
CA ARG A 45 -8.24 0.61 -16.88
C ARG A 45 -7.67 1.29 -18.12
N PRO A 46 -7.38 0.54 -19.23
CA PRO A 46 -6.91 1.11 -20.50
C PRO A 46 -7.82 2.20 -21.07
N ASP A 47 -9.12 2.13 -20.79
CA ASP A 47 -10.11 3.12 -21.22
C ASP A 47 -10.24 4.35 -20.28
N GLY A 48 -9.34 4.46 -19.28
CA GLY A 48 -9.28 5.53 -18.31
C GLY A 48 -10.24 5.40 -17.14
N ARG A 49 -11.11 4.39 -17.09
CA ARG A 49 -12.03 4.18 -15.97
C ARG A 49 -11.28 3.68 -14.73
N PRO A 50 -11.61 4.21 -13.53
CA PRO A 50 -11.04 3.69 -12.30
C PRO A 50 -11.50 2.26 -12.00
N HIS A 51 -10.66 1.51 -11.32
CA HIS A 51 -10.95 0.17 -10.85
C HIS A 51 -10.39 0.01 -9.43
N VAL A 52 -11.24 -0.38 -8.50
CA VAL A 52 -10.90 -0.53 -7.08
C VAL A 52 -11.28 -1.94 -6.62
N VAL A 53 -10.39 -2.59 -5.89
CA VAL A 53 -10.62 -3.93 -5.33
C VAL A 53 -9.97 -4.04 -3.94
N PRO A 54 -10.58 -4.79 -3.00
CA PRO A 54 -9.91 -5.15 -1.77
C PRO A 54 -8.80 -6.16 -2.05
N ARG A 55 -7.69 -6.03 -1.33
CA ARG A 55 -6.53 -6.92 -1.44
C ARG A 55 -6.02 -7.33 -0.06
N TRP A 56 -5.66 -8.59 0.06
CA TRP A 56 -4.76 -9.05 1.11
C TRP A 56 -3.32 -8.71 0.69
N GLY A 57 -2.51 -8.43 1.69
CA GLY A 57 -1.10 -8.14 1.47
C GLY A 57 -0.40 -7.74 2.74
N VAL A 58 0.88 -7.51 2.63
CA VAL A 58 1.73 -7.20 3.77
C VAL A 58 2.62 -6.00 3.47
N TRP A 59 2.88 -5.20 4.50
CA TRP A 59 3.81 -4.08 4.43
C TRP A 59 5.15 -4.51 5.04
N ILE A 60 6.19 -4.63 4.21
CA ILE A 60 7.53 -5.02 4.60
C ILE A 60 8.55 -4.19 3.82
N ASP A 61 9.58 -3.69 4.50
CA ASP A 61 10.67 -2.90 3.92
C ASP A 61 10.14 -1.69 3.11
N ASP A 62 9.22 -0.94 3.73
CA ASP A 62 8.59 0.25 3.15
C ASP A 62 7.87 -0.02 1.81
N ARG A 63 7.35 -1.22 1.63
CA ARG A 63 6.67 -1.65 0.41
C ARG A 63 5.46 -2.50 0.73
N PHE A 64 4.45 -2.39 -0.11
CA PHE A 64 3.30 -3.27 -0.03
C PHE A 64 3.44 -4.44 -0.99
N TRP A 65 3.41 -5.64 -0.44
CA TRP A 65 3.51 -6.90 -1.17
C TRP A 65 2.14 -7.59 -1.22
N TYR A 66 1.72 -8.00 -2.41
CA TYR A 66 0.48 -8.72 -2.62
C TYR A 66 0.61 -9.71 -3.80
N ASP A 67 -0.06 -10.83 -3.70
CA ASP A 67 -0.01 -11.86 -4.73
C ASP A 67 -1.39 -12.16 -5.32
N GLY A 68 -1.42 -12.95 -6.37
CA GLY A 68 -2.63 -13.41 -7.02
C GLY A 68 -2.46 -13.62 -8.52
N SER A 69 -3.52 -14.09 -9.17
CA SER A 69 -3.47 -14.37 -10.60
C SER A 69 -3.12 -13.12 -11.42
N PRO A 70 -2.15 -13.22 -12.34
CA PRO A 70 -1.82 -12.14 -13.26
C PRO A 70 -2.96 -11.81 -14.25
N MET A 71 -3.96 -12.69 -14.35
CA MET A 71 -5.12 -12.52 -15.23
C MET A 71 -6.24 -11.70 -14.59
N THR A 72 -6.08 -11.27 -13.34
CA THR A 72 -7.05 -10.40 -12.70
C THR A 72 -7.03 -8.99 -13.31
N ARG A 73 -8.19 -8.31 -13.29
CA ARG A 73 -8.30 -6.96 -13.89
C ARG A 73 -7.29 -5.97 -13.31
N HIS A 74 -7.11 -5.94 -12.00
CA HIS A 74 -6.15 -5.04 -11.36
C HIS A 74 -4.71 -5.36 -11.77
N ALA A 75 -4.34 -6.64 -11.88
CA ALA A 75 -3.00 -7.04 -12.31
C ALA A 75 -2.72 -6.58 -13.75
N MET A 76 -3.69 -6.80 -14.67
CA MET A 76 -3.57 -6.32 -16.05
C MET A 76 -3.52 -4.79 -16.14
N ASN A 77 -4.31 -4.09 -15.32
CA ASN A 77 -4.28 -2.63 -15.30
C ASN A 77 -2.90 -2.08 -14.92
N VAL A 78 -2.32 -2.57 -13.82
CA VAL A 78 -1.02 -2.09 -13.34
C VAL A 78 0.17 -2.61 -14.14
N GLU A 79 -0.03 -3.60 -14.98
CA GLU A 79 0.97 -4.03 -15.96
C GLU A 79 1.11 -3.01 -17.08
N GLU A 80 0.00 -2.43 -17.53
CA GLU A 80 -0.04 -1.43 -18.59
C GLU A 80 0.26 -0.02 -18.04
N ASN A 81 -0.38 0.34 -16.91
CA ASN A 81 -0.13 1.58 -16.21
C ASN A 81 0.19 1.29 -14.73
N PRO A 82 1.47 1.28 -14.33
CA PRO A 82 1.86 0.90 -12.98
C PRO A 82 1.42 1.89 -11.89
N ALA A 83 1.00 3.10 -12.23
CA ALA A 83 0.50 4.08 -11.25
C ALA A 83 -0.75 3.55 -10.55
N CYS A 84 -0.74 3.55 -9.24
CA CYS A 84 -1.82 3.05 -8.42
C CYS A 84 -1.90 3.78 -7.07
N ALA A 85 -3.03 3.62 -6.40
CA ALA A 85 -3.16 4.04 -5.02
C ALA A 85 -3.63 2.87 -4.16
N LEU A 86 -3.10 2.80 -2.94
CA LEU A 86 -3.50 1.88 -1.90
C LEU A 86 -4.08 2.68 -0.75
N HIS A 87 -5.22 2.27 -0.19
CA HIS A 87 -5.73 2.91 1.02
C HIS A 87 -6.28 1.89 2.02
N LEU A 88 -6.31 2.27 3.28
CA LEU A 88 -6.93 1.52 4.35
C LEU A 88 -8.43 1.84 4.43
N GLU A 89 -9.20 1.04 5.16
CA GLU A 89 -10.67 1.15 5.20
C GLU A 89 -11.19 2.41 5.89
N SER A 90 -10.47 2.90 6.92
CA SER A 90 -10.95 4.03 7.69
C SER A 90 -10.89 5.33 6.89
N GLY A 91 -12.03 5.98 6.71
CA GLY A 91 -12.10 7.33 6.15
C GLY A 91 -11.92 8.44 7.20
N THR A 92 -12.04 8.12 8.48
CA THR A 92 -11.83 9.08 9.59
C THR A 92 -10.38 9.10 10.05
N LYS A 93 -9.72 7.93 10.10
CA LYS A 93 -8.28 7.80 10.27
C LYS A 93 -7.69 7.29 8.96
N ALA A 94 -7.60 8.17 7.98
CA ALA A 94 -7.22 7.75 6.65
C ALA A 94 -5.71 7.55 6.50
N THR A 95 -5.37 6.58 5.68
CA THR A 95 -4.02 6.36 5.17
C THR A 95 -4.14 5.98 3.71
N ILE A 96 -3.59 6.80 2.84
CA ILE A 96 -3.61 6.64 1.38
C ILE A 96 -2.16 6.67 0.91
N VAL A 97 -1.74 5.67 0.16
CA VAL A 97 -0.40 5.56 -0.42
C VAL A 97 -0.52 5.58 -1.94
N GLU A 98 0.14 6.52 -2.57
CA GLU A 98 0.30 6.55 -4.03
C GLU A 98 1.68 6.02 -4.39
N GLY A 99 1.76 5.23 -5.46
CA GLY A 99 2.99 4.63 -5.89
C GLY A 99 2.84 3.84 -7.18
N ARG A 100 3.79 2.95 -7.41
CA ARG A 100 3.86 2.15 -8.64
C ARG A 100 3.91 0.66 -8.31
N SER A 101 3.00 -0.11 -8.91
CA SER A 101 3.01 -1.56 -8.81
C SER A 101 3.85 -2.18 -9.92
N ARG A 102 4.68 -3.14 -9.57
CA ARG A 102 5.43 -3.96 -10.52
C ARG A 102 5.38 -5.43 -10.14
N ARG A 103 5.66 -6.31 -11.07
CA ARG A 103 5.91 -7.73 -10.76
C ARG A 103 7.15 -7.83 -9.88
N SER A 104 7.15 -8.80 -8.99
CA SER A 104 8.34 -9.18 -8.27
C SER A 104 9.21 -10.11 -9.11
N ASP A 105 10.52 -10.04 -8.89
CA ASP A 105 11.42 -11.15 -9.22
C ASP A 105 11.10 -12.34 -8.29
N PRO A 106 11.56 -13.58 -8.64
CA PRO A 106 11.43 -14.72 -7.75
C PRO A 106 11.94 -14.43 -6.34
N ILE A 107 11.14 -14.81 -5.32
CA ILE A 107 11.43 -14.52 -3.92
C ILE A 107 11.73 -15.83 -3.18
N GLY A 108 12.81 -15.83 -2.42
CA GLY A 108 13.20 -16.91 -1.53
C GLY A 108 14.08 -16.38 -0.39
N GLY A 109 14.66 -17.29 0.39
CA GLY A 109 15.53 -16.93 1.51
C GLY A 109 14.83 -16.05 2.54
N GLU A 110 15.56 -15.12 3.13
CA GLU A 110 15.08 -14.27 4.23
C GLU A 110 13.80 -13.48 3.92
N LEU A 111 13.70 -12.91 2.72
CA LEU A 111 12.50 -12.17 2.33
C LEU A 111 11.29 -13.11 2.21
N GLY A 112 11.47 -14.31 1.64
CA GLY A 112 10.42 -15.31 1.57
C GLY A 112 9.93 -15.76 2.94
N GLU A 113 10.85 -15.97 3.89
CA GLU A 113 10.52 -16.31 5.28
C GLU A 113 9.72 -15.20 5.97
N ARG A 114 10.12 -13.95 5.82
CA ARG A 114 9.44 -12.78 6.41
C ARG A 114 8.05 -12.58 5.80
N LEU A 115 7.91 -12.68 4.49
CA LEU A 115 6.63 -12.60 3.81
C LEU A 115 5.68 -13.71 4.29
N ALA A 116 6.14 -14.97 4.31
CA ALA A 116 5.34 -16.11 4.75
C ALA A 116 4.89 -15.98 6.21
N ALA A 117 5.78 -15.51 7.08
CA ALA A 117 5.46 -15.27 8.49
C ALA A 117 4.37 -14.19 8.63
N GLU A 118 4.48 -13.09 7.92
CA GLU A 118 3.56 -11.96 8.02
C GLU A 118 2.20 -12.28 7.38
N TYR A 119 2.17 -12.96 6.24
CA TYR A 119 0.92 -13.50 5.68
C TYR A 119 0.26 -14.50 6.62
N GLY A 120 1.03 -15.39 7.22
CA GLY A 120 0.53 -16.34 8.23
C GLY A 120 -0.01 -15.65 9.47
N ARG A 121 0.63 -14.57 9.94
CA ARG A 121 0.15 -13.77 11.08
C ARG A 121 -1.22 -13.17 10.78
N LYS A 122 -1.41 -12.61 9.59
CA LYS A 122 -2.63 -11.88 9.21
C LYS A 122 -3.78 -12.78 8.75
N TYR A 123 -3.47 -13.82 7.97
CA TYR A 123 -4.49 -14.48 7.13
C TYR A 123 -4.63 -15.99 7.35
N ARG A 124 -3.89 -16.58 8.29
CA ARG A 124 -3.97 -18.04 8.58
C ARG A 124 -5.38 -18.48 8.94
N GLU A 125 -6.07 -17.73 9.77
CA GLU A 125 -7.44 -18.04 10.18
C GLU A 125 -8.46 -17.87 9.05
N LEU A 126 -8.09 -17.11 8.01
CA LEU A 126 -8.86 -16.96 6.78
C LEU A 126 -8.48 -17.99 5.70
N GLY A 127 -7.64 -18.97 6.04
CA GLY A 127 -7.24 -20.07 5.18
C GLY A 127 -6.03 -19.75 4.27
N TYR A 128 -5.28 -18.68 4.52
CA TYR A 128 -4.11 -18.34 3.72
C TYR A 128 -2.85 -18.24 4.59
N ALA A 129 -1.94 -19.21 4.42
CA ALA A 129 -0.64 -19.26 5.10
C ALA A 129 0.39 -19.87 4.13
N PRO A 130 0.96 -19.07 3.25
CA PRO A 130 1.93 -19.54 2.26
C PRO A 130 3.23 -20.00 2.92
N THR A 131 3.97 -20.87 2.21
CA THR A 131 5.31 -21.27 2.63
C THR A 131 6.36 -20.25 2.11
N PRO A 132 7.57 -20.23 2.69
CA PRO A 132 8.62 -19.30 2.27
C PRO A 132 9.04 -19.39 0.80
N ASP A 133 8.82 -20.54 0.17
CA ASP A 133 9.14 -20.82 -1.23
C ASP A 133 7.94 -20.63 -2.20
N ALA A 134 6.79 -20.19 -1.70
CA ALA A 134 5.58 -19.99 -2.50
C ALA A 134 5.77 -19.03 -3.70
N TRP A 135 6.79 -18.19 -3.64
CA TRP A 135 7.09 -17.15 -4.63
C TRP A 135 8.46 -17.33 -5.30
N SER A 136 9.04 -18.53 -5.22
CA SER A 136 10.40 -18.82 -5.73
C SER A 136 10.45 -19.21 -7.21
N ASP A 137 9.33 -19.43 -7.87
CA ASP A 137 9.25 -19.73 -9.29
C ASP A 137 9.44 -18.49 -10.18
N GLU A 138 9.57 -18.69 -11.50
CA GLU A 138 9.76 -17.61 -12.48
C GLU A 138 8.64 -16.56 -12.50
N LEU A 139 7.43 -16.93 -12.06
CA LEU A 139 6.28 -16.05 -11.96
C LEU A 139 6.13 -15.45 -10.56
N ALA A 140 7.04 -15.77 -9.64
CA ALA A 140 6.99 -15.37 -8.23
C ALA A 140 5.60 -15.61 -7.59
N GLY A 141 4.92 -16.73 -7.93
CA GLY A 141 3.56 -17.03 -7.46
C GLY A 141 2.54 -15.93 -7.80
N GLY A 142 2.82 -15.05 -8.76
CA GLY A 142 2.03 -13.87 -9.06
C GLY A 142 2.26 -12.69 -8.12
N MET A 143 3.33 -12.71 -7.33
CA MET A 143 3.67 -11.64 -6.39
C MET A 143 3.96 -10.32 -7.11
N ARG A 144 3.42 -9.27 -6.57
CA ARG A 144 3.64 -7.89 -6.98
C ARG A 144 4.04 -7.04 -5.78
N VAL A 145 4.74 -5.97 -6.07
CA VAL A 145 5.16 -5.00 -5.06
C VAL A 145 4.75 -3.61 -5.48
N ILE A 146 4.14 -2.86 -4.57
CA ILE A 146 3.95 -1.42 -4.72
C ILE A 146 5.13 -0.73 -4.05
N VAL A 147 5.84 0.07 -4.84
CA VAL A 147 6.86 1.01 -4.36
C VAL A 147 6.16 2.33 -4.12
N PRO A 148 6.06 2.78 -2.87
CA PRO A 148 5.38 4.02 -2.54
C PRO A 148 6.21 5.23 -3.01
N GLU A 149 5.51 6.25 -3.50
CA GLU A 149 6.09 7.55 -3.85
C GLU A 149 5.62 8.64 -2.88
N LYS A 150 4.38 8.51 -2.40
CA LYS A 150 3.74 9.48 -1.53
C LYS A 150 2.71 8.81 -0.64
N ALA A 151 2.54 9.33 0.58
CA ALA A 151 1.41 9.00 1.43
C ALA A 151 0.69 10.26 1.90
N ILE A 152 -0.62 10.15 2.08
CA ILE A 152 -1.48 11.18 2.69
C ILE A 152 -2.23 10.50 3.83
N ALA A 153 -2.19 11.11 5.00
CA ALA A 153 -2.85 10.56 6.17
C ALA A 153 -3.42 11.65 7.07
N TRP A 154 -4.43 11.27 7.86
CA TRP A 154 -4.99 12.08 8.93
C TRP A 154 -5.65 11.21 10.00
N SER A 155 -5.81 11.75 11.19
CA SER A 155 -6.62 11.23 12.29
C SER A 155 -7.76 12.18 12.63
N GLU A 156 -7.54 13.48 12.46
CA GLU A 156 -8.49 14.57 12.74
C GLU A 156 -8.50 15.56 11.57
N PHE A 157 -9.16 15.16 10.47
CA PHE A 157 -9.26 16.03 9.28
C PHE A 157 -10.00 17.32 9.58
N PRO A 158 -9.50 18.49 9.12
CA PRO A 158 -8.28 18.72 8.37
C PRO A 158 -7.06 19.09 9.25
N THR A 159 -7.20 19.04 10.58
CA THR A 159 -6.26 19.58 11.57
C THR A 159 -4.86 18.98 11.43
N ASP A 160 -4.76 17.67 11.30
CA ASP A 160 -3.52 16.90 11.21
C ASP A 160 -3.25 16.29 9.83
N LEU A 161 -3.94 16.79 8.80
CA LEU A 161 -3.74 16.32 7.44
C LEU A 161 -2.26 16.45 7.05
N THR A 162 -1.62 15.33 6.79
CA THR A 162 -0.18 15.23 6.53
C THR A 162 0.08 14.54 5.20
N ARG A 163 1.01 15.06 4.42
CA ARG A 163 1.58 14.41 3.24
C ARG A 163 3.03 14.06 3.50
N PHE A 164 3.38 12.83 3.16
CA PHE A 164 4.73 12.28 3.21
C PHE A 164 5.22 12.03 1.79
N THR A 165 6.36 12.57 1.43
CA THR A 165 7.07 12.20 0.18
C THR A 165 8.08 11.10 0.52
N LEU A 166 7.97 9.95 -0.16
CA LEU A 166 8.69 8.71 0.20
C LEU A 166 9.76 8.33 -0.83
N ALA A 167 9.71 8.88 -2.04
CA ALA A 167 10.68 8.64 -3.12
C ALA A 167 10.97 9.91 -3.89
#